data_fdbdca39f32d9f167a0bbb4f02745b33
#
_entry.id   fdbdca39f32d9f167a0bbb4f02745b33
#
_cell.length_a   1.000
_cell.length_b   1.000
_cell.length_c   1.000
_cell.angle_alpha   90.00
_cell.angle_beta   90.00
_cell.angle_gamma   90.00
#
_symmetry.space_group_name_H-M   'P 1'
#
loop_
_entity.id
_entity.type
_entity.pdbx_description
1 polymer ?
#
loop_
_entity_poly.entity_id
_entity_poly.type
_entity_poly.pdbx_seq_one_letter_code
_entity_poly.pdbx_strand_id
1 'polypeptide(L)'
;MDASSKLTGAPPPPSSQRRAFALRFISGKYQGGEFPIYPEKPIVVGRSSDLDMVLVEDMVSRRHAKIAFSGDQITIEDLGSTNGTFVNGEKVKKARLKEGDRVLIGTSILKVIAADLHAQPMGMDAKQNLENVAARRTSQVRTMSGSLEEVPLPDLLQLFGTSKKNGVLVLRTEDDVGKIYLRKGNVYYATINDGDDVPPVKACYRMLTWEAGSFDLDPPDERQFADEVDLTVAEILMEGMRQLDEFNRLKEGLPQLHAKIGVAQPLIPPMRQLSPDELDVLQMAHNYGTISQVLQKSQATDLQTATILQKLFKASYLEVR
;
A
#
# COMPACT_ATOMS: atom_id res chain seq x y z
N MET A 1 -47.54 36.40 53.61
CA MET A 1 -46.16 35.93 53.74
C MET A 1 -45.91 34.99 52.58
N ASP A 2 -45.31 35.56 51.55
CA ASP A 2 -45.02 34.87 50.30
C ASP A 2 -43.78 33.97 50.45
N ALA A 3 -43.90 32.74 49.97
CA ALA A 3 -42.76 31.87 49.75
C ALA A 3 -42.69 31.51 48.26
N SER A 4 -41.94 32.30 47.51
CA SER A 4 -41.57 32.02 46.14
C SER A 4 -40.66 30.80 46.02
N SER A 5 -41.15 29.70 45.51
CA SER A 5 -40.36 28.57 45.11
C SER A 5 -39.61 28.84 43.82
N LYS A 6 -38.30 28.99 43.90
CA LYS A 6 -37.35 29.02 42.75
C LYS A 6 -37.29 27.64 42.13
N LEU A 7 -37.88 27.45 40.94
CA LEU A 7 -37.59 26.35 40.08
C LEU A 7 -36.17 26.50 39.49
N THR A 8 -35.21 25.75 40.00
CA THR A 8 -33.90 25.59 39.36
C THR A 8 -34.06 24.64 38.19
N GLY A 9 -34.13 25.18 37.00
CA GLY A 9 -34.06 24.42 35.75
C GLY A 9 -32.68 23.77 35.64
N ALA A 10 -32.65 22.46 35.54
CA ALA A 10 -31.43 21.73 35.21
C ALA A 10 -30.90 22.24 33.86
N PRO A 11 -29.59 22.39 33.68
CA PRO A 11 -29.03 22.75 32.39
C PRO A 11 -29.42 21.71 31.35
N PRO A 12 -29.72 22.11 30.10
CA PRO A 12 -29.99 21.16 29.04
C PRO A 12 -28.83 20.21 28.87
N PRO A 13 -29.08 18.91 28.52
CA PRO A 13 -27.99 17.96 28.30
C PRO A 13 -27.08 18.48 27.21
N PRO A 14 -25.73 18.22 27.30
CA PRO A 14 -24.80 18.69 26.30
C PRO A 14 -25.25 18.20 24.94
N SER A 15 -25.41 19.14 24.01
CA SER A 15 -25.73 18.89 22.62
C SER A 15 -24.82 17.76 22.11
N SER A 16 -25.43 16.65 21.67
CA SER A 16 -24.73 15.53 21.04
C SER A 16 -23.71 16.12 20.05
N GLN A 17 -22.43 15.92 20.32
CA GLN A 17 -21.35 16.35 19.42
C GLN A 17 -21.64 15.70 18.05
N ARG A 18 -22.15 16.49 17.11
CA ARG A 18 -22.37 16.03 15.74
C ARG A 18 -21.01 15.66 15.20
N ARG A 19 -20.79 14.37 14.93
CA ARG A 19 -19.56 13.90 14.29
C ARG A 19 -19.40 14.60 12.96
N ALA A 20 -18.25 15.20 12.76
CA ALA A 20 -17.86 15.79 11.48
C ALA A 20 -16.82 14.90 10.82
N PHE A 21 -16.81 14.89 9.51
CA PHE A 21 -15.88 14.14 8.72
C PHE A 21 -15.28 15.02 7.63
N ALA A 22 -14.07 14.63 7.19
CA ALA A 22 -13.42 15.22 6.03
C ALA A 22 -12.80 14.12 5.16
N LEU A 23 -12.55 14.47 3.92
CA LEU A 23 -11.78 13.67 2.98
C LEU A 23 -10.36 14.26 2.92
N ARG A 24 -9.38 13.50 3.37
CA ARG A 24 -7.96 13.87 3.25
C ARG A 24 -7.36 13.19 2.03
N PHE A 25 -6.72 13.94 1.16
CA PHE A 25 -5.97 13.41 0.04
C PHE A 25 -4.64 12.85 0.52
N ILE A 26 -4.48 11.53 0.44
CA ILE A 26 -3.27 10.80 0.87
C ILE A 26 -2.37 10.44 -0.30
N SER A 27 -2.80 10.68 -1.54
CA SER A 27 -1.98 10.54 -2.75
C SER A 27 -2.41 11.48 -3.86
N GLY A 28 -1.57 11.56 -4.92
CA GLY A 28 -1.86 12.28 -6.14
C GLY A 28 -1.60 13.79 -6.06
N LYS A 29 -2.11 14.52 -7.06
CA LYS A 29 -1.90 15.96 -7.24
C LYS A 29 -2.33 16.80 -6.02
N TYR A 30 -3.34 16.34 -5.28
CA TYR A 30 -3.95 17.06 -4.17
C TYR A 30 -3.49 16.58 -2.79
N GLN A 31 -2.48 15.71 -2.70
CA GLN A 31 -2.00 15.12 -1.45
C GLN A 31 -1.74 16.18 -0.37
N GLY A 32 -2.22 15.91 0.85
CA GLY A 32 -2.18 16.82 1.99
C GLY A 32 -3.35 17.81 2.03
N GLY A 33 -4.16 17.90 0.99
CA GLY A 33 -5.41 18.66 1.00
C GLY A 33 -6.51 17.96 1.77
N GLU A 34 -7.41 18.73 2.38
CA GLU A 34 -8.59 18.22 3.06
C GLU A 34 -9.85 18.89 2.52
N PHE A 35 -10.92 18.11 2.42
CA PHE A 35 -12.24 18.60 2.01
C PHE A 35 -13.30 18.17 3.04
N PRO A 36 -13.96 19.10 3.72
CA PRO A 36 -14.96 18.79 4.76
C PRO A 36 -16.23 18.21 4.16
N ILE A 37 -16.82 17.24 4.87
CA ILE A 37 -18.12 16.63 4.54
C ILE A 37 -19.16 17.21 5.50
N TYR A 38 -20.08 18.01 4.99
CA TYR A 38 -21.14 18.62 5.80
C TYR A 38 -22.41 17.76 5.82
N PRO A 39 -23.09 17.68 6.97
CA PRO A 39 -24.42 17.05 7.04
C PRO A 39 -25.37 17.69 6.05
N GLU A 40 -26.18 16.84 5.40
CA GLU A 40 -27.28 17.24 4.48
C GLU A 40 -26.85 18.03 3.22
N LYS A 41 -25.54 18.30 3.06
CA LYS A 41 -25.01 18.93 1.85
C LYS A 41 -24.24 17.89 1.03
N PRO A 42 -24.80 17.30 -0.02
CA PRO A 42 -24.10 16.38 -0.87
C PRO A 42 -22.99 17.11 -1.65
N ILE A 43 -21.86 16.44 -1.80
CA ILE A 43 -20.68 16.89 -2.55
C ILE A 43 -20.65 16.13 -3.86
N VAL A 44 -20.62 16.83 -4.99
CA VAL A 44 -20.35 16.21 -6.29
C VAL A 44 -18.89 16.41 -6.64
N VAL A 45 -18.21 15.29 -6.91
CA VAL A 45 -16.79 15.24 -7.26
C VAL A 45 -16.65 14.99 -8.75
N GLY A 46 -15.74 15.69 -9.40
CA GLY A 46 -15.46 15.48 -10.82
C GLY A 46 -14.51 16.52 -11.40
N ARG A 47 -14.32 16.46 -12.72
CA ARG A 47 -13.39 17.35 -13.44
C ARG A 47 -14.03 18.69 -13.83
N SER A 48 -15.35 18.82 -13.79
CA SER A 48 -16.04 20.05 -14.17
C SER A 48 -15.82 21.15 -13.12
N SER A 49 -15.57 22.38 -13.56
CA SER A 49 -15.21 23.50 -12.69
C SER A 49 -16.36 24.03 -11.84
N ASP A 50 -17.61 23.67 -12.18
CA ASP A 50 -18.84 24.06 -11.50
C ASP A 50 -19.19 23.19 -10.28
N LEU A 51 -18.39 22.13 -10.02
CA LEU A 51 -18.67 21.17 -8.97
C LEU A 51 -18.15 21.63 -7.59
N ASP A 52 -18.66 20.97 -6.53
CA ASP A 52 -18.21 21.22 -5.16
C ASP A 52 -16.75 20.84 -4.94
N MET A 53 -16.35 19.67 -5.42
CA MET A 53 -14.96 19.18 -5.38
C MET A 53 -14.46 18.96 -6.80
N VAL A 54 -13.51 19.79 -7.22
CA VAL A 54 -12.94 19.76 -8.58
C VAL A 54 -11.61 19.05 -8.59
N LEU A 55 -11.53 17.92 -9.31
CA LEU A 55 -10.33 17.15 -9.54
C LEU A 55 -9.95 17.24 -11.03
N VAL A 56 -8.98 18.11 -11.34
CA VAL A 56 -8.51 18.31 -12.72
C VAL A 56 -7.50 17.22 -13.07
N GLU A 57 -8.03 16.03 -13.40
CA GLU A 57 -7.29 14.83 -13.79
C GLU A 57 -7.96 14.17 -14.99
N ASP A 58 -7.17 13.66 -15.95
CA ASP A 58 -7.71 13.01 -17.15
C ASP A 58 -8.52 11.75 -16.87
N MET A 59 -8.18 11.06 -15.76
CA MET A 59 -8.87 9.85 -15.32
C MET A 59 -10.19 10.15 -14.59
N VAL A 60 -10.51 11.41 -14.31
CA VAL A 60 -11.73 11.82 -13.60
C VAL A 60 -12.79 12.27 -14.60
N SER A 61 -13.98 11.69 -14.54
CA SER A 61 -15.14 12.11 -15.36
C SER A 61 -15.64 13.50 -14.95
N ARG A 62 -16.30 14.20 -15.87
CA ARG A 62 -16.87 15.56 -15.60
C ARG A 62 -17.71 15.58 -14.33
N ARG A 63 -18.58 14.59 -14.14
CA ARG A 63 -19.27 14.27 -12.88
C ARG A 63 -18.92 12.83 -12.58
N HIS A 64 -18.14 12.58 -11.55
CA HIS A 64 -17.57 11.26 -11.29
C HIS A 64 -18.31 10.52 -10.19
N ALA A 65 -18.39 11.13 -9.02
CA ALA A 65 -19.04 10.53 -7.86
C ALA A 65 -19.80 11.58 -7.05
N LYS A 66 -20.72 11.11 -6.21
CA LYS A 66 -21.48 11.92 -5.25
C LYS A 66 -21.25 11.37 -3.85
N ILE A 67 -20.87 12.23 -2.92
CA ILE A 67 -20.71 11.91 -1.51
C ILE A 67 -21.80 12.62 -0.74
N ALA A 68 -22.50 11.90 0.12
CA ALA A 68 -23.56 12.45 0.95
C ALA A 68 -23.39 11.99 2.39
N PHE A 69 -23.63 12.91 3.33
CA PHE A 69 -23.67 12.63 4.76
C PHE A 69 -25.06 12.91 5.29
N SER A 70 -25.79 11.89 5.71
CA SER A 70 -27.16 12.00 6.21
C SER A 70 -27.32 11.14 7.47
N GLY A 71 -27.86 11.73 8.51
CA GLY A 71 -27.85 11.14 9.84
C GLY A 71 -26.42 10.94 10.33
N ASP A 72 -26.06 9.71 10.71
CA ASP A 72 -24.69 9.34 11.09
C ASP A 72 -23.96 8.54 9.99
N GLN A 73 -24.40 8.63 8.73
CA GLN A 73 -23.94 7.78 7.65
C GLN A 73 -23.40 8.58 6.46
N ILE A 74 -22.14 8.31 6.11
CA ILE A 74 -21.54 8.80 4.87
C ILE A 74 -21.78 7.74 3.78
N THR A 75 -22.17 8.18 2.62
CA THR A 75 -22.35 7.33 1.42
C THR A 75 -21.61 7.92 0.24
N ILE A 76 -21.09 7.08 -0.61
CA ILE A 76 -20.54 7.45 -1.91
C ILE A 76 -21.29 6.71 -3.00
N GLU A 77 -21.55 7.39 -4.12
CA GLU A 77 -22.25 6.86 -5.29
C GLU A 77 -21.51 7.27 -6.56
N ASP A 78 -21.13 6.29 -7.38
CA ASP A 78 -20.55 6.53 -8.70
C ASP A 78 -21.62 7.02 -9.66
N LEU A 79 -21.40 8.12 -10.34
CA LEU A 79 -22.33 8.76 -11.25
C LEU A 79 -22.21 8.27 -12.71
N GLY A 80 -21.75 7.05 -12.93
CA GLY A 80 -21.48 6.49 -14.25
C GLY A 80 -20.13 6.94 -14.79
N SER A 81 -19.13 7.00 -13.94
CA SER A 81 -17.78 7.41 -14.34
C SER A 81 -17.15 6.40 -15.30
N THR A 82 -16.21 6.87 -16.14
CA THR A 82 -15.53 6.03 -17.14
C THR A 82 -14.61 5.01 -16.45
N ASN A 83 -13.85 5.43 -15.45
CA ASN A 83 -12.86 4.57 -14.78
C ASN A 83 -13.39 3.90 -13.52
N GLY A 84 -14.51 4.39 -12.97
CA GLY A 84 -15.13 3.87 -11.76
C GLY A 84 -14.61 4.52 -10.48
N THR A 85 -15.40 4.36 -9.43
CA THR A 85 -15.07 4.73 -8.05
C THR A 85 -14.73 3.47 -7.27
N PHE A 86 -13.69 3.51 -6.46
CA PHE A 86 -13.25 2.36 -5.67
C PHE A 86 -13.22 2.72 -4.18
N VAL A 87 -13.65 1.79 -3.33
CA VAL A 87 -13.59 1.91 -1.87
C VAL A 87 -12.80 0.72 -1.34
N ASN A 88 -11.70 0.98 -0.63
CA ASN A 88 -10.79 -0.04 -0.10
C ASN A 88 -10.37 -1.10 -1.15
N GLY A 89 -10.12 -0.65 -2.38
CA GLY A 89 -9.72 -1.49 -3.51
C GLY A 89 -10.87 -2.15 -4.28
N GLU A 90 -12.11 -2.08 -3.81
CA GLU A 90 -13.27 -2.64 -4.50
C GLU A 90 -14.00 -1.60 -5.35
N LYS A 91 -14.33 -1.94 -6.60
CA LYS A 91 -15.13 -1.08 -7.48
C LYS A 91 -16.58 -1.05 -7.02
N VAL A 92 -17.11 0.15 -6.77
CA VAL A 92 -18.46 0.33 -6.22
C VAL A 92 -19.33 1.19 -7.13
N LYS A 93 -20.63 0.88 -7.17
CA LYS A 93 -21.67 1.80 -7.67
C LYS A 93 -22.21 2.68 -6.55
N LYS A 94 -22.36 2.11 -5.37
CA LYS A 94 -22.77 2.81 -4.15
C LYS A 94 -22.21 2.06 -2.94
N ALA A 95 -21.63 2.78 -2.00
CA ALA A 95 -21.08 2.22 -0.77
C ALA A 95 -21.32 3.14 0.42
N ARG A 96 -21.31 2.55 1.61
CA ARG A 96 -21.25 3.26 2.87
C ARG A 96 -19.79 3.45 3.23
N LEU A 97 -19.46 4.65 3.71
CA LEU A 97 -18.11 4.97 4.14
C LEU A 97 -18.05 5.08 5.67
N LYS A 98 -16.93 4.64 6.22
CA LYS A 98 -16.57 4.76 7.64
C LYS A 98 -15.27 5.55 7.74
N GLU A 99 -14.98 6.06 8.94
CA GLU A 99 -13.67 6.60 9.26
C GLU A 99 -12.57 5.57 8.98
N GLY A 100 -11.51 6.01 8.32
CA GLY A 100 -10.41 5.16 7.87
C GLY A 100 -10.56 4.61 6.46
N ASP A 101 -11.77 4.56 5.88
CA ASP A 101 -11.96 4.08 4.51
C ASP A 101 -11.20 4.94 3.50
N ARG A 102 -10.66 4.26 2.48
CA ARG A 102 -9.96 4.88 1.35
C ARG A 102 -10.80 4.84 0.11
N VAL A 103 -10.92 5.98 -0.55
CA VAL A 103 -11.68 6.15 -1.79
C VAL A 103 -10.72 6.55 -2.90
N LEU A 104 -10.67 5.79 -4.00
CA LEU A 104 -9.94 6.18 -5.20
C LEU A 104 -10.90 6.79 -6.22
N ILE A 105 -10.54 7.96 -6.71
CA ILE A 105 -11.17 8.67 -7.81
C ILE A 105 -10.06 9.17 -8.74
N GLY A 106 -9.98 8.62 -9.95
CA GLY A 106 -8.89 8.94 -10.88
C GLY A 106 -7.53 8.43 -10.41
N THR A 107 -6.62 9.34 -10.07
CA THR A 107 -5.30 9.05 -9.49
C THR A 107 -5.19 9.50 -8.04
N SER A 108 -6.25 10.09 -7.48
CA SER A 108 -6.29 10.57 -6.10
C SER A 108 -6.89 9.53 -5.16
N ILE A 109 -6.16 9.20 -4.09
CA ILE A 109 -6.68 8.43 -2.96
C ILE A 109 -7.08 9.40 -1.85
N LEU A 110 -8.32 9.30 -1.41
CA LEU A 110 -8.89 10.07 -0.32
C LEU A 110 -9.14 9.15 0.87
N LYS A 111 -8.77 9.58 2.08
CA LYS A 111 -9.09 8.88 3.33
C LYS A 111 -10.17 9.63 4.08
N VAL A 112 -11.18 8.90 4.54
CA VAL A 112 -12.21 9.46 5.44
C VAL A 112 -11.61 9.62 6.82
N ILE A 113 -11.62 10.84 7.35
CA ILE A 113 -11.12 11.15 8.69
C ILE A 113 -12.19 11.83 9.53
N ALA A 114 -12.11 11.68 10.85
CA ALA A 114 -12.87 12.52 11.76
C ALA A 114 -12.37 13.97 11.65
N ALA A 115 -13.26 14.93 11.64
CA ALA A 115 -12.95 16.34 11.52
C ALA A 115 -13.59 17.14 12.67
N ASP A 116 -12.96 18.24 13.05
CA ASP A 116 -13.54 19.19 14.00
C ASP A 116 -14.23 20.31 13.22
N LEU A 117 -15.56 20.42 13.33
CA LEU A 117 -16.35 21.42 12.60
C LEU A 117 -15.98 22.87 12.91
N HIS A 118 -15.30 23.10 14.05
CA HIS A 118 -14.91 24.44 14.47
C HIS A 118 -13.56 24.90 13.92
N ALA A 119 -12.78 23.99 13.32
CA ALA A 119 -11.43 24.27 12.84
C ALA A 119 -11.32 24.42 11.32
N GLN A 120 -12.40 24.21 10.57
CA GLN A 120 -12.33 24.15 9.10
C GLN A 120 -13.08 25.29 8.39
N PRO A 121 -12.46 25.87 7.33
CA PRO A 121 -13.09 26.91 6.51
C PRO A 121 -14.27 26.40 5.72
N MET A 122 -15.34 27.20 5.60
CA MET A 122 -16.55 26.85 4.88
C MET A 122 -16.36 26.83 3.35
N GLY A 123 -16.78 25.76 2.72
CA GLY A 123 -17.13 25.59 1.29
C GLY A 123 -16.24 26.24 0.21
N MET A 124 -16.24 27.55 0.05
CA MET A 124 -15.41 28.24 -0.97
C MET A 124 -13.91 28.18 -0.64
N ASP A 125 -13.56 28.25 0.62
CA ASP A 125 -12.17 28.19 1.07
C ASP A 125 -11.57 26.78 0.89
N ALA A 126 -12.39 25.71 1.00
CA ALA A 126 -11.93 24.34 0.79
C ALA A 126 -11.57 24.06 -0.68
N LYS A 127 -12.34 24.60 -1.64
CA LYS A 127 -12.04 24.51 -3.09
C LYS A 127 -10.74 25.25 -3.39
N GLN A 128 -10.59 26.47 -2.88
CA GLN A 128 -9.42 27.31 -3.10
C GLN A 128 -8.17 26.72 -2.42
N ASN A 129 -8.36 26.05 -1.29
CA ASN A 129 -7.28 25.34 -0.61
C ASN A 129 -6.76 24.15 -1.44
N LEU A 130 -7.65 23.34 -2.03
CA LEU A 130 -7.25 22.27 -2.95
C LEU A 130 -6.54 22.79 -4.20
N GLU A 131 -7.01 23.89 -4.79
CA GLU A 131 -6.36 24.54 -5.93
C GLU A 131 -4.95 25.06 -5.56
N ASN A 132 -4.78 25.63 -4.38
CA ASN A 132 -3.49 26.09 -3.86
C ASN A 132 -2.52 24.92 -3.60
N VAL A 133 -3.00 23.81 -3.05
CA VAL A 133 -2.20 22.58 -2.84
C VAL A 133 -1.76 22.02 -4.19
N ALA A 134 -2.67 21.95 -5.16
CA ALA A 134 -2.36 21.48 -6.51
C ALA A 134 -1.34 22.38 -7.22
N ALA A 135 -1.47 23.72 -7.10
CA ALA A 135 -0.58 24.69 -7.73
C ALA A 135 0.88 24.59 -7.21
N ARG A 136 1.06 24.24 -5.95
CA ARG A 136 2.40 24.07 -5.34
C ARG A 136 3.14 22.81 -5.84
N ARG A 137 2.44 21.84 -6.44
CA ARG A 137 2.99 20.55 -6.88
C ARG A 137 3.15 20.39 -8.39
N THR A 138 2.94 21.46 -9.19
CA THR A 138 2.88 21.41 -10.66
C THR A 138 4.22 21.20 -11.39
N SER A 139 5.30 20.83 -10.73
CA SER A 139 6.62 20.77 -11.38
C SER A 139 7.10 19.39 -11.88
N GLN A 140 6.32 18.32 -11.73
CA GLN A 140 6.66 17.01 -12.33
C GLN A 140 5.40 16.24 -12.73
N VAL A 141 5.40 15.65 -13.93
CA VAL A 141 4.36 14.73 -14.44
C VAL A 141 4.42 13.43 -13.66
N ARG A 142 3.92 13.43 -12.42
CA ARG A 142 3.73 12.23 -11.62
C ARG A 142 2.26 11.88 -11.65
N THR A 143 1.94 10.66 -12.04
CA THR A 143 0.55 10.22 -12.15
C THR A 143 -0.07 9.93 -10.79
N MET A 144 0.70 9.46 -9.82
CA MET A 144 0.23 9.15 -8.46
C MET A 144 1.43 9.03 -7.52
N SER A 145 1.37 9.62 -6.34
CA SER A 145 2.43 9.53 -5.33
C SER A 145 1.84 9.56 -3.92
N GLY A 146 2.56 9.02 -2.95
CA GLY A 146 2.14 8.99 -1.55
C GLY A 146 3.19 8.36 -0.65
N SER A 147 2.76 8.01 0.58
CA SER A 147 3.57 7.35 1.60
C SER A 147 3.05 5.93 1.85
N LEU A 148 3.95 4.98 2.09
CA LEU A 148 3.61 3.59 2.42
C LEU A 148 2.97 3.45 3.80
N GLU A 149 3.28 4.36 4.73
CA GLU A 149 2.65 4.42 6.05
C GLU A 149 1.15 4.76 5.97
N GLU A 150 0.76 5.60 4.99
CA GLU A 150 -0.64 5.97 4.78
C GLU A 150 -1.38 4.96 3.89
N VAL A 151 -0.70 4.42 2.87
CA VAL A 151 -1.25 3.44 1.92
C VAL A 151 -0.27 2.28 1.79
N PRO A 152 -0.45 1.20 2.56
CA PRO A 152 0.40 0.01 2.49
C PRO A 152 0.49 -0.57 1.08
N LEU A 153 1.64 -1.17 0.74
CA LEU A 153 1.86 -1.75 -0.58
C LEU A 153 0.80 -2.79 -0.99
N PRO A 154 0.30 -3.68 -0.12
CA PRO A 154 -0.77 -4.60 -0.48
C PRO A 154 -2.04 -3.89 -0.99
N ASP A 155 -2.44 -2.78 -0.33
CA ASP A 155 -3.62 -2.01 -0.71
C ASP A 155 -3.41 -1.30 -2.07
N LEU A 156 -2.19 -0.76 -2.32
CA LEU A 156 -1.82 -0.18 -3.60
C LEU A 156 -1.89 -1.20 -4.74
N LEU A 157 -1.32 -2.38 -4.53
CA LEU A 157 -1.34 -3.46 -5.52
C LEU A 157 -2.78 -3.91 -5.80
N GLN A 158 -3.60 -4.12 -4.77
CA GLN A 158 -5.01 -4.49 -4.95
C GLN A 158 -5.77 -3.43 -5.75
N LEU A 159 -5.54 -2.16 -5.45
CA LEU A 159 -6.12 -1.03 -6.16
C LEU A 159 -5.72 -1.03 -7.64
N PHE A 160 -4.43 -1.24 -7.94
CA PHE A 160 -3.92 -1.26 -9.32
C PHE A 160 -4.39 -2.49 -10.10
N GLY A 161 -4.46 -3.65 -9.44
CA GLY A 161 -5.02 -4.87 -10.02
C GLY A 161 -6.48 -4.68 -10.43
N THR A 162 -7.32 -4.19 -9.51
CA THR A 162 -8.76 -3.98 -9.75
C THR A 162 -9.03 -2.89 -10.79
N SER A 163 -8.26 -1.80 -10.76
CA SER A 163 -8.37 -0.69 -11.73
C SER A 163 -7.64 -0.94 -13.05
N LYS A 164 -7.00 -2.11 -13.22
CA LYS A 164 -6.23 -2.51 -14.40
C LYS A 164 -5.20 -1.47 -14.82
N LYS A 165 -4.47 -0.89 -13.86
CA LYS A 165 -3.46 0.13 -14.10
C LYS A 165 -2.28 -0.44 -14.89
N ASN A 166 -1.69 0.44 -15.72
CA ASN A 166 -0.40 0.23 -16.36
C ASN A 166 0.58 1.26 -15.77
N GLY A 167 1.84 0.89 -15.63
CA GLY A 167 2.88 1.78 -15.16
C GLY A 167 3.96 1.06 -14.37
N VAL A 168 4.88 1.83 -13.83
CA VAL A 168 5.94 1.36 -12.93
C VAL A 168 5.69 1.94 -11.54
N LEU A 169 5.33 1.09 -10.59
CA LEU A 169 5.24 1.49 -9.19
C LEU A 169 6.66 1.52 -8.61
N VAL A 170 7.14 2.71 -8.33
CA VAL A 170 8.45 2.95 -7.73
C VAL A 170 8.28 3.18 -6.23
N LEU A 171 8.94 2.36 -5.44
CA LEU A 171 8.94 2.41 -3.98
C LEU A 171 10.31 2.88 -3.51
N ARG A 172 10.37 3.81 -2.54
CA ARG A 172 11.63 4.30 -1.98
C ARG A 172 11.56 4.24 -0.47
N THR A 173 12.44 3.46 0.13
CA THR A 173 12.72 3.45 1.56
C THR A 173 14.00 4.26 1.85
N GLU A 174 14.50 4.26 3.07
CA GLU A 174 15.78 4.88 3.42
C GLU A 174 16.97 4.19 2.71
N ASP A 175 16.90 2.84 2.56
CA ASP A 175 18.03 2.03 2.10
C ASP A 175 17.87 1.54 0.66
N ASP A 176 16.61 1.32 0.21
CA ASP A 176 16.32 0.59 -1.02
C ASP A 176 15.35 1.32 -1.94
N VAL A 177 15.48 1.05 -3.23
CA VAL A 177 14.53 1.46 -4.28
C VAL A 177 13.95 0.22 -4.94
N GLY A 178 12.65 0.01 -4.79
CA GLY A 178 11.92 -1.07 -5.45
C GLY A 178 11.14 -0.58 -6.66
N LYS A 179 11.00 -1.41 -7.67
CA LYS A 179 10.15 -1.15 -8.83
C LYS A 179 9.30 -2.37 -9.13
N ILE A 180 7.98 -2.15 -9.28
CA ILE A 180 7.02 -3.17 -9.68
C ILE A 180 6.38 -2.70 -10.98
N TYR A 181 6.50 -3.49 -12.04
CA TYR A 181 6.03 -3.18 -13.38
C TYR A 181 4.66 -3.81 -13.61
N LEU A 182 3.70 -2.96 -13.96
CA LEU A 182 2.29 -3.31 -14.09
C LEU A 182 1.81 -3.22 -15.54
N ARG A 183 1.17 -4.29 -16.04
CA ARG A 183 0.53 -4.36 -17.34
C ARG A 183 -0.90 -4.88 -17.18
N LYS A 184 -1.91 -4.05 -17.48
CA LYS A 184 -3.35 -4.37 -17.31
C LYS A 184 -3.72 -4.82 -15.89
N GLY A 185 -3.02 -4.31 -14.87
CA GLY A 185 -3.21 -4.66 -13.47
C GLY A 185 -2.48 -5.92 -13.02
N ASN A 186 -1.78 -6.64 -13.91
CA ASN A 186 -0.92 -7.77 -13.55
C ASN A 186 0.52 -7.28 -13.36
N VAL A 187 1.26 -7.95 -12.50
CA VAL A 187 2.70 -7.74 -12.33
C VAL A 187 3.43 -8.58 -13.36
N TYR A 188 4.26 -7.95 -14.20
CA TYR A 188 5.06 -8.68 -15.18
C TYR A 188 6.56 -8.66 -14.88
N TYR A 189 7.03 -7.75 -14.03
CA TYR A 189 8.41 -7.71 -13.56
C TYR A 189 8.53 -6.96 -12.23
N ALA A 190 9.57 -7.24 -11.46
CA ALA A 190 9.92 -6.46 -10.28
C ALA A 190 11.41 -6.54 -10.00
N THR A 191 11.98 -5.47 -9.42
CA THR A 191 13.40 -5.41 -9.06
C THR A 191 13.62 -4.55 -7.82
N ILE A 192 14.71 -4.79 -7.11
CA ILE A 192 15.19 -3.97 -6.01
C ILE A 192 16.56 -3.43 -6.40
N ASN A 193 16.74 -2.11 -6.29
CA ASN A 193 17.97 -1.37 -6.61
C ASN A 193 18.46 -1.56 -8.06
N ASP A 194 17.50 -1.78 -8.99
CA ASP A 194 17.78 -2.07 -10.41
C ASP A 194 18.78 -3.23 -10.62
N GLY A 195 18.89 -4.14 -9.64
CA GLY A 195 19.79 -5.29 -9.69
C GLY A 195 19.10 -6.52 -10.28
N ASP A 196 19.89 -7.35 -10.99
CA ASP A 196 19.41 -8.63 -11.56
C ASP A 196 19.65 -9.81 -10.61
N ASP A 197 20.19 -9.57 -9.41
CA ASP A 197 20.52 -10.59 -8.43
C ASP A 197 19.29 -11.28 -7.80
N VAL A 198 18.15 -10.59 -7.76
CA VAL A 198 16.92 -11.05 -7.10
C VAL A 198 15.84 -11.31 -8.12
N PRO A 199 15.31 -12.56 -8.23
CA PRO A 199 14.24 -12.87 -9.14
C PRO A 199 12.99 -12.00 -8.92
N PRO A 200 12.21 -11.66 -9.97
CA PRO A 200 11.10 -10.73 -9.89
C PRO A 200 10.05 -11.07 -8.83
N VAL A 201 9.66 -12.35 -8.72
CA VAL A 201 8.69 -12.80 -7.71
C VAL A 201 9.22 -12.61 -6.29
N LYS A 202 10.48 -12.95 -6.07
CA LYS A 202 11.15 -12.77 -4.77
C LYS A 202 11.27 -11.29 -4.41
N ALA A 203 11.59 -10.44 -5.39
CA ALA A 203 11.61 -8.99 -5.21
C ALA A 203 10.24 -8.47 -4.78
N CYS A 204 9.13 -8.91 -5.43
CA CYS A 204 7.78 -8.57 -5.01
C CYS A 204 7.51 -8.96 -3.56
N TYR A 205 7.83 -10.20 -3.17
CA TYR A 205 7.55 -10.67 -1.81
C TYR A 205 8.34 -9.89 -0.75
N ARG A 206 9.58 -9.52 -1.04
CA ARG A 206 10.39 -8.67 -0.15
C ARG A 206 9.81 -7.28 -0.01
N MET A 207 9.38 -6.67 -1.10
CA MET A 207 8.75 -5.34 -1.06
C MET A 207 7.45 -5.33 -0.25
N LEU A 208 6.70 -6.45 -0.16
CA LEU A 208 5.51 -6.54 0.70
C LEU A 208 5.80 -6.32 2.19
N THR A 209 7.05 -6.44 2.62
CA THR A 209 7.48 -6.15 4.01
C THR A 209 7.81 -4.69 4.26
N TRP A 210 7.78 -3.84 3.24
CA TRP A 210 8.14 -2.43 3.39
C TRP A 210 6.95 -1.65 3.94
N GLU A 211 7.08 -1.19 5.17
CA GLU A 211 6.02 -0.48 5.92
C GLU A 211 6.19 1.04 5.87
N ALA A 212 7.41 1.52 5.59
CA ALA A 212 7.75 2.94 5.56
C ALA A 212 8.41 3.33 4.25
N GLY A 213 8.19 4.59 3.83
CA GLY A 213 8.78 5.15 2.62
C GLY A 213 7.75 5.82 1.71
N SER A 214 8.19 6.19 0.52
CA SER A 214 7.35 6.84 -0.49
C SER A 214 7.10 5.92 -1.67
N PHE A 215 5.97 6.13 -2.34
CA PHE A 215 5.68 5.51 -3.63
C PHE A 215 5.36 6.56 -4.70
N ASP A 216 5.73 6.24 -5.94
CA ASP A 216 5.35 6.96 -7.15
C ASP A 216 4.87 5.95 -8.19
N LEU A 217 3.81 6.27 -8.93
CA LEU A 217 3.42 5.52 -10.12
C LEU A 217 3.92 6.29 -11.35
N ASP A 218 4.95 5.76 -11.99
CA ASP A 218 5.50 6.31 -13.22
C ASP A 218 4.74 5.76 -14.45
N PRO A 219 4.83 6.43 -15.63
CA PRO A 219 4.29 5.90 -16.88
C PRO A 219 4.80 4.49 -17.19
N PRO A 220 4.07 3.72 -18.03
CA PRO A 220 4.54 2.41 -18.48
C PRO A 220 5.92 2.48 -19.11
N ASP A 221 6.77 1.52 -18.77
CA ASP A 221 8.10 1.35 -19.38
C ASP A 221 7.97 0.37 -20.56
N GLU A 222 8.61 0.68 -21.68
CA GLU A 222 8.61 -0.15 -22.89
C GLU A 222 9.74 -1.20 -22.91
N ARG A 223 10.58 -1.23 -21.86
CA ARG A 223 11.64 -2.23 -21.74
C ARG A 223 11.07 -3.65 -21.70
N GLN A 224 11.77 -4.57 -22.35
CA GLN A 224 11.53 -6.01 -22.27
C GLN A 224 12.54 -6.62 -21.28
N PHE A 225 12.06 -7.48 -20.43
CA PHE A 225 12.88 -8.21 -19.47
C PHE A 225 12.97 -9.69 -19.86
N ALA A 226 14.12 -10.33 -19.61
CA ALA A 226 14.33 -11.72 -19.96
C ALA A 226 13.44 -12.66 -19.11
N ASP A 227 13.21 -12.29 -17.84
CA ASP A 227 12.50 -13.09 -16.84
C ASP A 227 11.13 -12.48 -16.50
N GLU A 228 10.35 -12.08 -17.53
CA GLU A 228 8.98 -11.61 -17.31
C GLU A 228 8.13 -12.70 -16.67
N VAL A 229 7.34 -12.31 -15.69
CA VAL A 229 6.29 -13.12 -15.08
C VAL A 229 4.91 -12.60 -15.53
N ASP A 230 3.88 -13.41 -15.40
CA ASP A 230 2.48 -12.97 -15.62
C ASP A 230 1.66 -13.41 -14.40
N LEU A 231 1.73 -12.60 -13.35
CA LEU A 231 1.07 -12.89 -12.09
C LEU A 231 0.01 -11.83 -11.79
N THR A 232 -1.17 -12.30 -11.44
CA THR A 232 -2.19 -11.41 -10.91
C THR A 232 -1.77 -10.86 -9.55
N VAL A 233 -2.21 -9.66 -9.25
CA VAL A 233 -1.99 -9.09 -7.91
C VAL A 233 -2.53 -10.00 -6.79
N ALA A 234 -3.66 -10.67 -7.02
CA ALA A 234 -4.24 -11.59 -6.05
C ALA A 234 -3.30 -12.78 -5.73
N GLU A 235 -2.67 -13.35 -6.75
CA GLU A 235 -1.68 -14.44 -6.57
C GLU A 235 -0.46 -13.95 -5.78
N ILE A 236 0.08 -12.77 -6.13
CA ILE A 236 1.22 -12.19 -5.42
C ILE A 236 0.89 -11.91 -3.96
N LEU A 237 -0.26 -11.32 -3.67
CA LEU A 237 -0.65 -11.00 -2.30
C LEU A 237 -0.91 -12.27 -1.49
N MET A 238 -1.67 -13.21 -2.04
CA MET A 238 -2.01 -14.44 -1.32
C MET A 238 -0.76 -15.28 -1.03
N GLU A 239 0.05 -15.55 -2.04
CA GLU A 239 1.25 -16.36 -1.88
C GLU A 239 2.36 -15.61 -1.12
N GLY A 240 2.54 -14.31 -1.39
CA GLY A 240 3.52 -13.49 -0.68
C GLY A 240 3.25 -13.41 0.82
N MET A 241 2.01 -13.15 1.23
CA MET A 241 1.64 -13.12 2.64
C MET A 241 1.81 -14.49 3.31
N ARG A 242 1.41 -15.58 2.62
CA ARG A 242 1.64 -16.95 3.12
C ARG A 242 3.13 -17.22 3.34
N GLN A 243 3.97 -16.86 2.36
CA GLN A 243 5.42 -17.06 2.47
C GLN A 243 6.06 -16.22 3.58
N LEU A 244 5.60 -14.99 3.78
CA LEU A 244 6.08 -14.14 4.87
C LEU A 244 5.73 -14.73 6.23
N ASP A 245 4.50 -15.18 6.43
CA ASP A 245 4.07 -15.79 7.69
C ASP A 245 4.87 -17.06 8.00
N GLU A 246 5.05 -17.94 7.01
CA GLU A 246 5.81 -19.17 7.18
C GLU A 246 7.32 -18.89 7.40
N PHE A 247 7.89 -17.93 6.67
CA PHE A 247 9.27 -17.50 6.87
C PHE A 247 9.51 -16.95 8.27
N ASN A 248 8.61 -16.11 8.78
CA ASN A 248 8.73 -15.54 10.13
C ASN A 248 8.69 -16.64 11.22
N ARG A 249 7.82 -17.65 11.07
CA ARG A 249 7.78 -18.80 11.99
C ARG A 249 9.07 -19.63 11.89
N LEU A 250 9.55 -19.87 10.68
CA LEU A 250 10.75 -20.68 10.44
C LEU A 250 12.01 -19.98 10.94
N LYS A 251 12.08 -18.65 10.83
CA LYS A 251 13.19 -17.80 11.29
C LYS A 251 13.49 -17.98 12.79
N GLU A 252 12.48 -18.24 13.63
CA GLU A 252 12.65 -18.49 15.06
C GLU A 252 13.51 -19.75 15.34
N GLY A 253 13.52 -20.70 14.41
CA GLY A 253 14.30 -21.95 14.49
C GLY A 253 15.66 -21.89 13.78
N LEU A 254 16.05 -20.75 13.22
CA LEU A 254 17.33 -20.51 12.58
C LEU A 254 18.25 -19.69 13.49
N PRO A 255 19.58 -19.76 13.32
CA PRO A 255 20.50 -18.79 13.90
C PRO A 255 20.15 -17.36 13.45
N GLN A 256 20.68 -16.35 14.16
CA GLN A 256 20.50 -14.95 13.74
C GLN A 256 20.97 -14.75 12.29
N LEU A 257 20.21 -13.96 11.51
CA LEU A 257 20.49 -13.79 10.07
C LEU A 257 21.90 -13.31 9.75
N HIS A 258 22.51 -12.53 10.63
CA HIS A 258 23.87 -12.02 10.51
C HIS A 258 24.94 -12.93 11.17
N ALA A 259 24.52 -14.03 11.81
CA ALA A 259 25.47 -14.98 12.38
C ALA A 259 26.37 -15.56 11.28
N LYS A 260 27.63 -15.70 11.59
CA LYS A 260 28.59 -16.40 10.72
C LYS A 260 28.27 -17.88 10.70
N ILE A 261 28.11 -18.43 9.51
CA ILE A 261 27.84 -19.84 9.28
C ILE A 261 28.89 -20.46 8.36
N GLY A 262 29.01 -21.75 8.41
CA GLY A 262 29.91 -22.48 7.51
C GLY A 262 29.58 -23.96 7.48
N VAL A 263 30.23 -24.65 6.53
CA VAL A 263 30.16 -26.09 6.45
C VAL A 263 30.81 -26.70 7.70
N ALA A 264 30.11 -27.65 8.33
CA ALA A 264 30.58 -28.29 9.56
C ALA A 264 31.93 -28.97 9.37
N GLN A 265 32.81 -28.89 10.39
CA GLN A 265 34.15 -29.50 10.37
C GLN A 265 34.38 -30.31 11.64
N PRO A 266 34.54 -31.67 11.51
CA PRO A 266 34.50 -32.49 10.28
C PRO A 266 33.10 -32.62 9.70
N LEU A 267 32.98 -32.67 8.36
CA LEU A 267 31.69 -32.94 7.69
C LEU A 267 31.46 -34.46 7.72
N ILE A 268 30.60 -34.89 8.62
CA ILE A 268 30.29 -36.32 8.82
C ILE A 268 29.21 -36.84 7.87
N PRO A 269 28.07 -36.10 7.65
CA PRO A 269 27.02 -36.60 6.78
C PRO A 269 27.48 -36.64 5.31
N PRO A 270 27.13 -37.69 4.56
CA PRO A 270 27.58 -37.82 3.18
C PRO A 270 26.81 -36.87 2.23
N MET A 271 27.51 -36.01 1.51
CA MET A 271 26.92 -35.01 0.58
C MET A 271 26.03 -35.61 -0.49
N ARG A 272 26.22 -36.89 -0.86
CA ARG A 272 25.38 -37.61 -1.84
C ARG A 272 23.90 -37.75 -1.42
N GLN A 273 23.55 -37.43 -0.18
CA GLN A 273 22.18 -37.45 0.33
C GLN A 273 21.45 -36.12 0.09
N LEU A 274 22.19 -35.08 -0.31
CA LEU A 274 21.62 -33.77 -0.60
C LEU A 274 21.07 -33.72 -2.02
N SER A 275 19.93 -33.04 -2.17
CA SER A 275 19.41 -32.68 -3.48
C SER A 275 20.27 -31.61 -4.15
N PRO A 276 20.14 -31.37 -5.46
CA PRO A 276 20.85 -30.27 -6.13
C PRO A 276 20.65 -28.92 -5.44
N ASP A 277 19.39 -28.57 -5.11
CA ASP A 277 19.06 -27.30 -4.46
C ASP A 277 19.71 -27.17 -3.07
N GLU A 278 19.81 -28.29 -2.32
CA GLU A 278 20.49 -28.32 -1.02
C GLU A 278 21.99 -28.17 -1.15
N LEU A 279 22.58 -28.73 -2.21
CA LEU A 279 24.00 -28.54 -2.53
C LEU A 279 24.30 -27.08 -2.91
N ASP A 280 23.44 -26.46 -3.70
CA ASP A 280 23.56 -25.05 -4.07
C ASP A 280 23.51 -24.13 -2.84
N VAL A 281 22.56 -24.37 -1.92
CA VAL A 281 22.46 -23.60 -0.67
C VAL A 281 23.67 -23.86 0.24
N LEU A 282 24.16 -25.10 0.32
CA LEU A 282 25.39 -25.45 1.08
C LEU A 282 26.60 -24.72 0.50
N GLN A 283 26.73 -24.69 -0.83
CA GLN A 283 27.84 -23.96 -1.52
C GLN A 283 27.73 -22.46 -1.26
N MET A 284 26.51 -21.88 -1.33
CA MET A 284 26.30 -20.47 -0.99
C MET A 284 26.67 -20.17 0.47
N ALA A 285 26.31 -21.04 1.41
CA ALA A 285 26.67 -20.88 2.82
C ALA A 285 28.21 -20.91 3.01
N HIS A 286 28.91 -21.76 2.26
CA HIS A 286 30.38 -21.81 2.26
C HIS A 286 31.00 -20.52 1.70
N ASN A 287 30.44 -20.00 0.59
CA ASN A 287 31.00 -18.86 -0.13
C ASN A 287 30.72 -17.52 0.55
N TYR A 288 29.54 -17.34 1.10
CA TYR A 288 29.07 -16.04 1.61
C TYR A 288 29.08 -15.93 3.14
N GLY A 289 29.05 -17.03 3.86
CA GLY A 289 29.32 -17.10 5.28
C GLY A 289 28.29 -16.51 6.24
N THR A 290 27.13 -16.00 5.77
CA THR A 290 26.01 -15.57 6.63
C THR A 290 24.67 -15.97 6.01
N ILE A 291 23.64 -16.21 6.86
CA ILE A 291 22.29 -16.54 6.39
C ILE A 291 21.72 -15.40 5.52
N SER A 292 21.90 -14.15 5.94
CA SER A 292 21.44 -12.97 5.20
C SER A 292 22.00 -12.94 3.76
N GLN A 293 23.28 -13.19 3.59
CA GLN A 293 23.90 -13.22 2.26
C GLN A 293 23.45 -14.41 1.41
N VAL A 294 23.26 -15.59 2.04
CA VAL A 294 22.73 -16.77 1.34
C VAL A 294 21.31 -16.49 0.84
N LEU A 295 20.44 -15.92 1.70
CA LEU A 295 19.10 -15.48 1.29
C LEU A 295 19.16 -14.48 0.14
N GLN A 296 20.07 -13.53 0.17
CA GLN A 296 20.19 -12.50 -0.87
C GLN A 296 20.62 -13.08 -2.22
N LYS A 297 21.58 -14.01 -2.23
CA LYS A 297 22.17 -14.56 -3.46
C LYS A 297 21.42 -15.77 -4.04
N SER A 298 20.54 -16.40 -3.25
CA SER A 298 19.72 -17.51 -3.72
C SER A 298 18.70 -17.07 -4.76
N GLN A 299 18.53 -17.85 -5.81
CA GLN A 299 17.48 -17.66 -6.83
C GLN A 299 16.10 -18.14 -6.34
N ALA A 300 16.05 -19.02 -5.34
CA ALA A 300 14.82 -19.46 -4.70
C ALA A 300 14.24 -18.37 -3.78
N THR A 301 12.96 -18.48 -3.41
CA THR A 301 12.36 -17.55 -2.44
C THR A 301 13.03 -17.63 -1.07
N ASP A 302 12.85 -16.60 -0.27
CA ASP A 302 13.47 -16.56 1.07
C ASP A 302 12.96 -17.72 1.95
N LEU A 303 11.70 -18.09 1.84
CA LEU A 303 11.12 -19.24 2.55
C LEU A 303 11.75 -20.56 2.10
N GLN A 304 11.88 -20.80 0.79
CA GLN A 304 12.49 -22.03 0.26
C GLN A 304 13.94 -22.15 0.71
N THR A 305 14.71 -21.09 0.57
CA THR A 305 16.11 -21.05 0.99
C THR A 305 16.25 -21.28 2.48
N ALA A 306 15.42 -20.62 3.30
CA ALA A 306 15.44 -20.78 4.74
C ALA A 306 15.05 -22.19 5.19
N THR A 307 14.10 -22.82 4.50
CA THR A 307 13.71 -24.22 4.74
C THR A 307 14.87 -25.17 4.51
N ILE A 308 15.62 -24.96 3.42
CA ILE A 308 16.82 -25.75 3.12
C ILE A 308 17.90 -25.51 4.18
N LEU A 309 18.16 -24.23 4.54
CA LEU A 309 19.12 -23.90 5.59
C LEU A 309 18.77 -24.60 6.92
N GLN A 310 17.50 -24.56 7.34
CA GLN A 310 17.06 -25.24 8.57
C GLN A 310 17.31 -26.76 8.49
N LYS A 311 17.05 -27.39 7.34
CA LYS A 311 17.35 -28.82 7.12
C LYS A 311 18.84 -29.11 7.20
N LEU A 312 19.69 -28.27 6.59
CA LEU A 312 21.14 -28.43 6.60
C LEU A 312 21.72 -28.27 8.02
N PHE A 313 21.21 -27.33 8.82
CA PHE A 313 21.58 -27.21 10.24
C PHE A 313 21.16 -28.43 11.06
N LYS A 314 19.91 -28.87 10.93
CA LYS A 314 19.39 -30.06 11.65
C LYS A 314 20.16 -31.36 11.30
N ALA A 315 20.61 -31.46 10.05
CA ALA A 315 21.38 -32.60 9.57
C ALA A 315 22.88 -32.46 9.78
N SER A 316 23.36 -31.43 10.47
CA SER A 316 24.77 -31.15 10.78
C SER A 316 25.67 -30.99 9.54
N TYR A 317 25.12 -30.45 8.44
CA TYR A 317 25.93 -29.99 7.30
C TYR A 317 26.46 -28.57 7.51
N LEU A 318 25.72 -27.75 8.27
CA LEU A 318 26.08 -26.38 8.62
C LEU A 318 26.22 -26.20 10.12
N GLU A 319 27.13 -25.32 10.53
CA GLU A 319 27.36 -24.88 11.90
C GLU A 319 27.48 -23.37 12.00
N VAL A 320 27.22 -22.79 13.19
CA VAL A 320 27.51 -21.39 13.50
C VAL A 320 28.97 -21.27 13.88
N ARG A 321 29.66 -20.25 13.38
CA ARG A 321 31.08 -19.98 13.60
C ARG A 321 31.34 -18.79 14.48
#